data_c018193485abf34b54fccce878e77b23
#
_entry.id   c018193485abf34b54fccce878e77b23
#
_cell.length_a   1.000
_cell.length_b   1.000
_cell.length_c   1.000
_cell.angle_alpha   90.00
_cell.angle_beta   90.00
_cell.angle_gamma   90.00
#
_symmetry.space_group_name_H-M   'P 1'
#
loop_
_entity.id
_entity.type
_entity.pdbx_description
1 polymer ?
#
loop_
_entity_poly.entity_id
_entity_poly.type
_entity_poly.pdbx_seq_one_letter_code
_entity_poly.pdbx_strand_id
1 'polypeptide(L)'
;VKKILIIEDNTILADNFEIILRSNFLISKVNSAQKAILEIDRNFPDLIFLDILLEGHSAFALLNELQSYTDTAKIPVVICSDLASEIDFESLKLFNVCHIFDKSQVSPKEIRTKIKEILDE
;
A
#
# COMPACT_ATOMS: atom_id res chain seq x y z
N VAL A 1 -10.42 2.44 14.96
CA VAL A 1 -9.13 2.80 14.37
C VAL A 1 -8.92 2.01 13.09
N LYS A 2 -8.54 2.70 12.03
CA LYS A 2 -8.33 2.08 10.72
C LYS A 2 -7.05 1.28 10.68
N LYS A 3 -7.03 0.24 9.84
CA LYS A 3 -5.91 -0.69 9.68
C LYS A 3 -5.22 -0.47 8.34
N ILE A 4 -3.89 -0.39 8.35
CA ILE A 4 -3.09 -0.27 7.14
C ILE A 4 -2.16 -1.46 7.04
N LEU A 5 -2.13 -2.08 5.87
CA LEU A 5 -1.17 -3.13 5.54
C LEU A 5 -0.06 -2.53 4.69
N ILE A 6 1.17 -2.57 5.20
CA ILE A 6 2.36 -2.13 4.47
C ILE A 6 2.99 -3.34 3.80
N ILE A 7 3.18 -3.26 2.49
CA ILE A 7 3.83 -4.31 1.70
C ILE A 7 5.11 -3.73 1.12
N GLU A 8 6.24 -4.07 1.74
CA GLU A 8 7.54 -3.50 1.42
C GLU A 8 8.62 -4.52 1.75
N ASP A 9 9.46 -4.88 0.78
CA ASP A 9 10.51 -5.88 0.98
C ASP A 9 11.74 -5.35 1.70
N ASN A 10 11.96 -4.03 1.69
CA ASN A 10 13.05 -3.42 2.45
C ASN A 10 12.60 -3.19 3.88
N THR A 11 13.19 -3.94 4.82
CA THR A 11 12.81 -3.92 6.23
C THR A 11 12.94 -2.54 6.87
N ILE A 12 14.01 -1.81 6.54
CA ILE A 12 14.24 -0.47 7.09
C ILE A 12 13.16 0.49 6.64
N LEU A 13 12.79 0.45 5.36
CA LEU A 13 11.74 1.31 4.84
C LEU A 13 10.38 0.95 5.41
N ALA A 14 10.08 -0.34 5.54
CA ALA A 14 8.81 -0.78 6.14
C ALA A 14 8.69 -0.28 7.58
N ASP A 15 9.77 -0.37 8.35
CA ASP A 15 9.80 0.13 9.73
C ASP A 15 9.60 1.64 9.78
N ASN A 16 10.20 2.38 8.85
CA ASN A 16 10.03 3.83 8.77
C ASN A 16 8.59 4.22 8.45
N PHE A 17 7.96 3.52 7.52
CA PHE A 17 6.54 3.76 7.19
C PHE A 17 5.64 3.46 8.39
N GLU A 18 5.95 2.40 9.13
CA GLU A 18 5.21 2.10 10.35
C GLU A 18 5.32 3.25 11.36
N ILE A 19 6.53 3.76 11.59
CA ILE A 19 6.75 4.88 12.50
C ILE A 19 5.94 6.10 12.08
N ILE A 20 5.88 6.38 10.76
CA ILE A 20 5.12 7.52 10.23
C ILE A 20 3.63 7.37 10.51
N LEU A 21 3.10 6.16 10.42
CA LEU A 21 1.64 5.92 10.40
C LEU A 21 1.06 5.41 11.71
N ARG A 22 1.87 4.83 12.59
CA ARG A 22 1.37 4.12 13.78
C ARG A 22 0.64 4.98 14.80
N SER A 23 0.87 6.29 14.80
CA SER A 23 0.18 7.16 15.76
C SER A 23 -1.30 7.35 15.45
N ASN A 24 -1.71 7.09 14.21
CA ASN A 24 -3.08 7.28 13.75
C ASN A 24 -3.77 5.99 13.30
N PHE A 25 -3.00 4.92 13.05
CA PHE A 25 -3.51 3.70 12.44
C PHE A 25 -2.91 2.44 13.09
N LEU A 26 -3.63 1.33 12.97
CA LEU A 26 -3.09 0.02 13.31
C LEU A 26 -2.32 -0.50 12.10
N ILE A 27 -1.08 -0.93 12.31
CA ILE A 27 -0.18 -1.27 11.21
C ILE A 27 0.16 -2.76 11.21
N SER A 28 0.05 -3.38 10.03
CA SER A 28 0.61 -4.70 9.74
C SER A 28 1.67 -4.52 8.65
N LYS A 29 2.73 -5.31 8.69
CA LYS A 29 3.81 -5.26 7.69
C LYS A 29 4.07 -6.65 7.15
N VAL A 30 4.19 -6.75 5.83
CA VAL A 30 4.65 -7.97 5.16
C VAL A 30 5.68 -7.61 4.09
N ASN A 31 6.49 -8.57 3.69
CA ASN A 31 7.59 -8.30 2.77
C ASN A 31 7.45 -8.97 1.40
N SER A 32 6.29 -9.54 1.12
CA SER A 32 6.04 -10.19 -0.18
C SER A 32 4.55 -10.21 -0.50
N ALA A 33 4.24 -10.42 -1.78
CA ALA A 33 2.85 -10.55 -2.24
C ALA A 33 2.16 -11.76 -1.62
N GLN A 34 2.86 -12.89 -1.49
CA GLN A 34 2.28 -14.09 -0.89
C GLN A 34 1.89 -13.87 0.56
N LYS A 35 2.77 -13.24 1.33
CA LYS A 35 2.48 -12.92 2.72
C LYS A 35 1.35 -11.90 2.85
N ALA A 36 1.23 -11.00 1.87
CA ALA A 36 0.15 -10.02 1.85
C ALA A 36 -1.21 -10.72 1.74
N ILE A 37 -1.35 -11.71 0.88
CA ILE A 37 -2.60 -12.45 0.72
C ILE A 37 -2.99 -13.12 2.03
N LEU A 38 -2.04 -13.77 2.71
CA LEU A 38 -2.31 -14.42 3.98
C LEU A 38 -2.72 -13.41 5.05
N GLU A 39 -2.05 -12.27 5.09
CA GLU A 39 -2.35 -11.23 6.07
C GLU A 39 -3.73 -10.60 5.85
N ILE A 40 -4.11 -10.37 4.59
CA ILE A 40 -5.42 -9.82 4.24
C ILE A 40 -6.53 -10.75 4.74
N ASP A 41 -6.37 -12.06 4.54
CA ASP A 41 -7.35 -13.05 5.00
C ASP A 41 -7.47 -13.04 6.52
N ARG A 42 -6.35 -12.90 7.22
CA ARG A 42 -6.31 -12.97 8.67
C ARG A 42 -6.74 -11.67 9.34
N ASN A 43 -6.40 -10.54 8.74
CA ASN A 43 -6.57 -9.22 9.35
C ASN A 43 -6.85 -8.20 8.26
N PHE A 44 -8.09 -8.15 7.80
CA PHE A 44 -8.53 -7.37 6.64
C PHE A 44 -8.20 -5.88 6.82
N PRO A 45 -7.40 -5.28 5.93
CA PRO A 45 -7.01 -3.88 6.08
C PRO A 45 -8.04 -2.91 5.50
N ASP A 46 -7.96 -1.66 5.95
CA ASP A 46 -8.75 -0.56 5.38
C ASP A 46 -8.02 0.12 4.23
N LEU A 47 -6.70 -0.04 4.16
CA LEU A 47 -5.86 0.51 3.10
C LEU A 47 -4.60 -0.33 2.95
N ILE A 48 -4.11 -0.46 1.73
CA ILE A 48 -2.84 -1.12 1.42
C ILE A 48 -1.84 -0.06 0.96
N PHE A 49 -0.66 -0.06 1.60
CA PHE A 49 0.47 0.79 1.24
C PHE A 49 1.52 -0.09 0.60
N LEU A 50 1.72 0.05 -0.71
CA LEU A 50 2.40 -0.94 -1.55
C LEU A 50 3.61 -0.36 -2.29
N ASP A 51 4.75 -1.06 -2.23
CA ASP A 51 5.86 -0.80 -3.14
C ASP A 51 5.64 -1.63 -4.42
N ILE A 52 5.74 -0.96 -5.58
CA ILE A 52 5.50 -1.60 -6.88
C ILE A 52 6.64 -2.57 -7.26
N LEU A 53 7.82 -2.42 -6.65
CA LEU A 53 9.00 -3.25 -6.92
C LEU A 53 9.21 -4.32 -5.84
N LEU A 54 8.21 -5.18 -5.64
CA LEU A 54 8.33 -6.27 -4.68
C LEU A 54 9.24 -7.37 -5.21
N GLU A 55 10.10 -7.87 -4.35
CA GLU A 55 10.99 -8.97 -4.68
C GLU A 55 10.19 -10.24 -4.94
N GLY A 56 10.58 -10.98 -5.98
CA GLY A 56 10.06 -12.30 -6.31
C GLY A 56 8.71 -12.34 -7.00
N HIS A 57 7.93 -11.27 -6.93
CA HIS A 57 6.63 -11.21 -7.59
C HIS A 57 6.27 -9.81 -7.99
N SER A 58 5.58 -9.69 -9.11
CA SER A 58 5.07 -8.41 -9.56
C SER A 58 3.97 -7.92 -8.63
N ALA A 59 4.07 -6.65 -8.22
CA ALA A 59 2.99 -5.99 -7.50
C ALA A 59 1.72 -5.96 -8.35
N PHE A 60 1.85 -5.96 -9.68
CA PHE A 60 0.70 -6.00 -10.57
C PHE A 60 -0.08 -7.32 -10.46
N ALA A 61 0.62 -8.44 -10.22
CA ALA A 61 -0.05 -9.72 -10.00
C ALA A 61 -0.88 -9.68 -8.72
N LEU A 62 -0.36 -9.06 -7.66
CA LEU A 62 -1.11 -8.86 -6.42
C LEU A 62 -2.33 -7.98 -6.66
N LEU A 63 -2.18 -6.87 -7.39
CA LEU A 63 -3.29 -5.97 -7.69
C LEU A 63 -4.39 -6.70 -8.48
N ASN A 64 -4.00 -7.52 -9.45
CA ASN A 64 -4.95 -8.34 -10.21
C ASN A 64 -5.72 -9.30 -9.31
N GLU A 65 -5.01 -9.96 -8.38
CA GLU A 65 -5.65 -10.90 -7.48
C GLU A 65 -6.66 -10.19 -6.56
N LEU A 66 -6.31 -9.02 -6.04
CA LEU A 66 -7.22 -8.24 -5.19
C LEU A 66 -8.50 -7.87 -5.94
N GLN A 67 -8.39 -7.58 -7.24
CA GLN A 67 -9.56 -7.24 -8.06
C GLN A 67 -10.44 -8.46 -8.37
N SER A 68 -9.94 -9.66 -8.16
CA SER A 68 -10.70 -10.89 -8.45
C SER A 68 -11.81 -11.18 -7.45
N TYR A 69 -11.80 -10.52 -6.29
CA TYR A 69 -12.79 -10.74 -5.24
C TYR A 69 -13.46 -9.41 -4.88
N THR A 70 -14.77 -9.46 -4.67
CA THR A 70 -15.58 -8.25 -4.43
C THR A 70 -15.11 -7.47 -3.21
N ASP A 71 -14.77 -8.16 -2.13
CA ASP A 71 -14.36 -7.52 -0.88
C ASP A 71 -12.97 -6.87 -0.98
N THR A 72 -11.99 -7.58 -1.55
CA THR A 72 -10.63 -7.06 -1.67
C THR A 72 -10.53 -6.00 -2.77
N ALA A 73 -11.38 -6.05 -3.78
CA ALA A 73 -11.38 -5.05 -4.85
C ALA A 73 -11.70 -3.64 -4.34
N LYS A 74 -12.32 -3.53 -3.18
CA LYS A 74 -12.71 -2.24 -2.59
C LYS A 74 -11.63 -1.63 -1.72
N ILE A 75 -10.56 -2.37 -1.40
CA ILE A 75 -9.50 -1.84 -0.56
C ILE A 75 -8.75 -0.76 -1.34
N PRO A 76 -8.68 0.48 -0.84
CA PRO A 76 -7.87 1.50 -1.50
C PRO A 76 -6.39 1.17 -1.39
N VAL A 77 -5.66 1.36 -2.49
CA VAL A 77 -4.23 1.10 -2.57
C VAL A 77 -3.48 2.40 -2.80
N VAL A 78 -2.44 2.64 -2.01
CA VAL A 78 -1.51 3.75 -2.20
C VAL A 78 -0.15 3.13 -2.54
N ILE A 79 0.45 3.60 -3.62
CA ILE A 79 1.76 3.13 -4.05
C ILE A 79 2.83 4.13 -3.63
N CYS A 80 3.96 3.62 -3.15
CA CYS A 80 5.13 4.44 -2.85
C CYS A 80 6.33 3.76 -3.51
N SER A 81 6.90 4.39 -4.54
CA SER A 81 7.91 3.74 -5.37
C SER A 81 8.94 4.74 -5.89
N ASP A 82 10.17 4.26 -6.09
CA ASP A 82 11.21 5.04 -6.77
C ASP A 82 10.90 5.22 -8.26
N LEU A 83 9.98 4.43 -8.80
CA LEU A 83 9.56 4.50 -10.20
C LEU A 83 8.27 5.28 -10.40
N ALA A 84 7.87 6.13 -9.45
CA ALA A 84 6.59 6.85 -9.50
C ALA A 84 6.39 7.62 -10.80
N SER A 85 7.45 8.28 -11.32
CA SER A 85 7.37 9.06 -12.55
C SER A 85 7.19 8.20 -13.81
N GLU A 86 7.45 6.91 -13.72
CA GLU A 86 7.35 5.97 -14.84
C GLU A 86 6.04 5.19 -14.83
N ILE A 87 5.22 5.37 -13.80
CA ILE A 87 3.96 4.64 -13.64
C ILE A 87 2.82 5.44 -14.26
N ASP A 88 2.04 4.77 -15.11
CA ASP A 88 0.81 5.37 -15.65
C ASP A 88 -0.32 5.20 -14.63
N PHE A 89 -0.59 6.28 -13.90
CA PHE A 89 -1.63 6.29 -12.87
C PHE A 89 -3.01 5.92 -13.42
N GLU A 90 -3.31 6.38 -14.64
CA GLU A 90 -4.64 6.10 -15.22
C GLU A 90 -4.87 4.60 -15.39
N SER A 91 -3.85 3.85 -15.79
CA SER A 91 -3.99 2.40 -15.95
C SER A 91 -4.16 1.68 -14.61
N LEU A 92 -3.68 2.28 -13.53
CA LEU A 92 -3.74 1.68 -12.19
C LEU A 92 -5.03 1.98 -11.45
N LYS A 93 -5.82 2.95 -11.91
CA LYS A 93 -7.12 3.26 -11.29
C LYS A 93 -8.07 2.08 -11.32
N LEU A 94 -7.93 1.21 -12.32
CA LEU A 94 -8.73 -0.02 -12.43
C LEU A 94 -8.49 -0.97 -11.27
N PHE A 95 -7.35 -0.85 -10.58
CA PHE A 95 -6.98 -1.67 -9.43
C PHE A 95 -7.25 -0.97 -8.10
N ASN A 96 -8.06 0.09 -8.13
CA ASN A 96 -8.36 0.91 -6.94
C ASN A 96 -7.12 1.58 -6.33
N VAL A 97 -6.14 1.90 -7.16
CA VAL A 97 -4.98 2.69 -6.74
C VAL A 97 -5.42 4.15 -6.65
N CYS A 98 -5.36 4.70 -5.45
CA CYS A 98 -5.86 6.06 -5.17
C CYS A 98 -4.78 7.12 -5.28
N HIS A 99 -3.51 6.77 -5.09
CA HIS A 99 -2.42 7.72 -5.12
C HIS A 99 -1.09 7.01 -5.31
N ILE A 100 -0.12 7.72 -5.90
CA ILE A 100 1.25 7.23 -6.07
C ILE A 100 2.20 8.27 -5.51
N PHE A 101 3.03 7.88 -4.53
CA PHE A 101 4.10 8.72 -3.99
C PHE A 101 5.44 8.36 -4.64
N ASP A 102 6.28 9.37 -4.86
CA ASP A 102 7.68 9.18 -5.21
C ASP A 102 8.46 8.96 -3.91
N LYS A 103 9.02 7.76 -3.75
CA LYS A 103 9.71 7.32 -2.55
C LYS A 103 10.88 8.24 -2.19
N SER A 104 11.56 8.81 -3.19
CA SER A 104 12.73 9.67 -2.98
C SER A 104 12.39 11.10 -2.58
N GLN A 105 11.13 11.53 -2.73
CA GLN A 105 10.74 12.92 -2.54
C GLN A 105 9.64 13.14 -1.50
N VAL A 106 8.90 12.10 -1.15
CA VAL A 106 7.75 12.26 -0.27
C VAL A 106 8.17 12.49 1.18
N SER A 107 7.46 13.39 1.87
CA SER A 107 7.68 13.64 3.29
C SER A 107 6.73 12.82 4.14
N PRO A 108 7.09 12.55 5.43
CA PRO A 108 6.17 11.89 6.35
C PRO A 108 4.82 12.60 6.48
N LYS A 109 4.84 13.93 6.48
CA LYS A 109 3.60 14.72 6.58
C LYS A 109 2.69 14.50 5.38
N GLU A 110 3.26 14.46 4.17
CA GLU A 110 2.50 14.21 2.96
C GLU A 110 1.84 12.83 2.97
N ILE A 111 2.57 11.82 3.44
CA ILE A 111 2.05 10.46 3.56
C ILE A 111 0.86 10.44 4.52
N ARG A 112 1.03 10.99 5.73
CA ARG A 112 -0.03 11.01 6.74
C ARG A 112 -1.27 11.76 6.24
N THR A 113 -1.06 12.93 5.65
CA THR A 113 -2.16 13.77 5.18
C THR A 113 -2.98 13.07 4.10
N LYS A 114 -2.29 12.49 3.10
CA LYS A 114 -2.98 11.83 1.99
C LYS A 114 -3.74 10.59 2.46
N ILE A 115 -3.13 9.78 3.32
CA ILE A 115 -3.79 8.57 3.80
C ILE A 115 -5.01 8.92 4.66
N LYS A 116 -4.91 9.95 5.50
CA LYS A 116 -6.07 10.42 6.27
C LYS A 116 -7.20 10.89 5.34
N GLU A 117 -6.86 11.60 4.29
CA GLU A 117 -7.83 12.04 3.27
C GLU A 117 -8.56 10.84 2.64
N ILE A 118 -7.79 9.84 2.21
CA ILE A 118 -8.35 8.66 1.54
C ILE A 118 -9.28 7.89 2.49
N LEU A 119 -8.89 7.76 3.75
CA LEU A 119 -9.65 7.03 4.75
C LEU A 119 -10.71 7.88 5.47
N ASP A 120 -10.81 9.14 5.12
CA ASP A 120 -11.78 10.07 5.70
C ASP A 120 -11.63 10.19 7.22
N GLU A 121 -10.38 10.32 7.66
CA GLU A 121 -10.04 10.46 9.07
C GLU A 121 -9.80 11.90 9.49
#